data_125eca6a756871274e5af79a32b9023a
#
_entry.id   125eca6a756871274e5af79a32b9023a
#
_cell.length_a   1.000
_cell.length_b   1.000
_cell.length_c   1.000
_cell.angle_alpha   90.00
_cell.angle_beta   90.00
_cell.angle_gamma   90.00
#
_symmetry.space_group_name_H-M   'P 1'
#
loop_
_entity.id
_entity.type
_entity.pdbx_description
1 polymer ?
#
loop_
_entity_poly.entity_id
_entity_poly.type
_entity_poly.pdbx_seq_one_letter_code
_entity_poly.pdbx_strand_id
1 'polypeptide(L)'
;MEGNKKHKDRVFRKLFGYEKYKGNLLELYNALNDSNYTNPDDLEINTLDDVFYMNMKNDVSCIIDWNMVIYEHQSTWGYNMPLRGYRYSAELYNDYIVRNNLDVFRRKLIKIPTPQYYVFYNGNEKRPDREVLKLSDAFMVPCKDGEFEWTATVLNINAGHNEELMSKCSILREYAIMVSKIKEFLAEPLELKDAIKKAIDYGFK
;
A
#
# COMPACT_ATOMS: atom_id res chain seq x y z
N MET A 1 5.04 -0.98 22.56
CA MET A 1 4.38 -1.53 21.35
C MET A 1 4.23 -0.53 20.18
N GLU A 2 4.07 0.77 20.42
CA GLU A 2 3.99 1.79 19.33
C GLU A 2 5.25 1.93 18.48
N GLY A 3 6.43 1.76 19.07
CA GLY A 3 7.69 1.86 18.32
C GLY A 3 7.85 0.84 17.18
N ASN A 4 7.26 -0.36 17.34
CA ASN A 4 7.40 -1.44 16.37
C ASN A 4 6.54 -1.23 15.09
N LYS A 5 5.40 -0.52 15.21
CA LYS A 5 4.51 -0.21 14.07
C LYS A 5 5.15 0.79 13.11
N LYS A 6 5.69 1.89 13.63
CA LYS A 6 6.34 2.95 12.83
C LYS A 6 7.57 2.48 12.05
N HIS A 7 8.27 1.41 12.50
CA HIS A 7 9.44 0.90 11.78
C HIS A 7 9.08 0.09 10.54
N LYS A 8 8.02 -0.71 10.60
CA LYS A 8 7.57 -1.54 9.46
C LYS A 8 7.08 -0.68 8.30
N ASP A 9 6.25 0.31 8.60
CA ASP A 9 5.74 1.27 7.61
C ASP A 9 6.90 2.03 6.94
N ARG A 10 7.91 2.44 7.72
CA ARG A 10 9.12 3.09 7.19
C ARG A 10 9.93 2.17 6.26
N VAL A 11 10.05 0.88 6.57
CA VAL A 11 10.78 -0.06 5.71
C VAL A 11 10.03 -0.31 4.42
N PHE A 12 8.70 -0.53 4.47
CA PHE A 12 7.87 -0.68 3.30
C PHE A 12 7.99 0.54 2.37
N ARG A 13 7.80 1.74 2.93
CA ARG A 13 7.97 3.00 2.19
C ARG A 13 9.38 3.14 1.59
N LYS A 14 10.42 2.71 2.29
CA LYS A 14 11.79 2.77 1.79
C LYS A 14 12.02 1.81 0.63
N LEU A 15 11.42 0.63 0.64
CA LEU A 15 11.56 -0.38 -0.41
C LEU A 15 10.81 -0.02 -1.69
N PHE A 16 9.67 0.66 -1.58
CA PHE A 16 8.76 0.89 -2.71
C PHE A 16 8.50 2.36 -3.04
N GLY A 17 8.69 3.30 -2.11
CA GLY A 17 8.28 4.71 -2.25
C GLY A 17 9.39 5.67 -2.69
N TYR A 18 10.61 5.21 -2.97
CA TYR A 18 11.72 6.07 -3.34
C TYR A 18 12.08 5.91 -4.82
N GLU A 19 12.35 7.03 -5.50
CA GLU A 19 12.78 7.08 -6.91
C GLU A 19 13.90 6.08 -7.23
N LYS A 20 14.87 5.95 -6.33
CA LYS A 20 15.98 4.99 -6.47
C LYS A 20 15.52 3.54 -6.61
N TYR A 21 14.34 3.21 -6.11
CA TYR A 21 13.80 1.85 -6.04
C TYR A 21 12.52 1.67 -6.88
N LYS A 22 12.32 2.51 -7.90
CA LYS A 22 11.18 2.40 -8.84
C LYS A 22 11.02 1.00 -9.44
N GLY A 23 12.13 0.30 -9.68
CA GLY A 23 12.09 -1.08 -10.15
C GLY A 23 11.33 -2.03 -9.23
N ASN A 24 11.50 -1.88 -7.90
CA ASN A 24 10.76 -2.67 -6.93
C ASN A 24 9.25 -2.37 -6.98
N LEU A 25 8.89 -1.09 -7.14
CA LEU A 25 7.49 -0.66 -7.24
C LEU A 25 6.86 -1.15 -8.54
N LEU A 26 7.62 -1.18 -9.64
CA LEU A 26 7.19 -1.72 -10.92
C LEU A 26 6.96 -3.24 -10.85
N GLU A 27 7.86 -3.99 -10.20
CA GLU A 27 7.69 -5.43 -9.95
C GLU A 27 6.40 -5.70 -9.15
N LEU A 28 6.15 -4.90 -8.10
CA LEU A 28 4.93 -5.00 -7.30
C LEU A 28 3.68 -4.70 -8.12
N TYR A 29 3.70 -3.64 -8.93
CA TYR A 29 2.59 -3.29 -9.82
C TYR A 29 2.30 -4.43 -10.81
N ASN A 30 3.34 -4.95 -11.48
CA ASN A 30 3.20 -6.06 -12.42
C ASN A 30 2.60 -7.30 -11.75
N ALA A 31 3.08 -7.64 -10.56
CA ALA A 31 2.59 -8.82 -9.82
C ALA A 31 1.10 -8.72 -9.43
N LEU A 32 0.62 -7.50 -9.13
CA LEU A 32 -0.77 -7.27 -8.74
C LEU A 32 -1.75 -7.14 -9.92
N ASN A 33 -1.26 -6.73 -11.08
CA ASN A 33 -2.08 -6.42 -12.26
C ASN A 33 -1.86 -7.41 -13.41
N ASP A 34 -1.10 -8.49 -13.20
CA ASP A 34 -0.72 -9.47 -14.24
C ASP A 34 -0.14 -8.79 -15.51
N SER A 35 0.65 -7.74 -15.30
CA SER A 35 1.30 -6.96 -16.34
C SER A 35 2.80 -7.24 -16.41
N ASN A 36 3.48 -6.71 -17.44
CA ASN A 36 4.88 -6.98 -17.70
C ASN A 36 5.65 -5.72 -18.15
N TYR A 37 5.35 -4.57 -17.57
CA TYR A 37 6.12 -3.35 -17.81
C TYR A 37 7.58 -3.56 -17.40
N THR A 38 8.51 -3.08 -18.26
CA THR A 38 9.95 -3.30 -18.06
C THR A 38 10.72 -2.02 -17.77
N ASN A 39 10.15 -0.86 -18.11
CA ASN A 39 10.80 0.43 -17.90
C ASN A 39 10.27 1.10 -16.62
N PRO A 40 11.08 1.22 -15.54
CA PRO A 40 10.64 1.89 -14.31
C PRO A 40 10.28 3.38 -14.51
N ASP A 41 10.78 4.02 -15.56
CA ASP A 41 10.50 5.44 -15.83
C ASP A 41 9.08 5.68 -16.34
N ASP A 42 8.37 4.63 -16.76
CA ASP A 42 6.94 4.70 -17.09
C ASP A 42 6.05 4.92 -15.84
N LEU A 43 6.65 4.80 -14.64
CA LEU A 43 5.99 4.94 -13.37
C LEU A 43 6.33 6.31 -12.74
N GLU A 44 5.31 7.08 -12.37
CA GLU A 44 5.43 8.33 -11.65
C GLU A 44 5.06 8.12 -10.17
N ILE A 45 6.02 8.34 -9.26
CA ILE A 45 5.74 8.32 -7.82
C ILE A 45 5.06 9.64 -7.44
N ASN A 46 3.88 9.56 -6.84
CA ASN A 46 3.09 10.72 -6.40
C ASN A 46 2.63 10.61 -4.94
N THR A 47 3.45 9.96 -4.11
CA THR A 47 3.16 9.75 -2.68
C THR A 47 2.94 11.09 -1.97
N LEU A 48 1.88 11.15 -1.16
CA LEU A 48 1.60 12.31 -0.32
C LEU A 48 2.63 12.41 0.80
N ASP A 49 3.48 13.42 0.74
CA ASP A 49 4.29 13.85 1.87
C ASP A 49 3.47 14.81 2.75
N ASP A 50 3.69 14.84 4.08
CA ASP A 50 2.95 15.63 5.06
C ASP A 50 2.33 16.91 4.49
N VAL A 51 1.05 16.87 4.17
CA VAL A 51 0.30 18.08 3.87
C VAL A 51 0.10 18.82 5.20
N PHE A 52 0.62 20.01 5.30
CA PHE A 52 0.86 20.81 6.50
C PHE A 52 -0.33 20.96 7.46
N TYR A 53 -1.55 20.59 7.05
CA TYR A 53 -2.77 20.84 7.82
C TYR A 53 -3.59 19.59 8.19
N MET A 54 -3.27 18.39 7.70
CA MET A 54 -4.16 17.24 7.91
C MET A 54 -3.50 15.95 8.39
N ASN A 55 -2.19 15.90 8.64
CA ASN A 55 -1.45 14.68 9.03
C ASN A 55 -1.81 13.46 8.15
N MET A 56 -2.11 13.69 6.87
CA MET A 56 -2.45 12.65 5.92
C MET A 56 -1.22 12.23 5.14
N LYS A 57 -0.78 11.04 5.41
CA LYS A 57 0.29 10.36 4.66
C LYS A 57 -0.25 9.03 4.19
N ASN A 58 -0.04 8.72 2.92
CA ASN A 58 -0.07 7.34 2.47
C ASN A 58 1.35 6.77 2.44
N ASP A 59 1.49 5.46 2.48
CA ASP A 59 2.82 4.86 2.47
C ASP A 59 3.49 5.01 1.11
N VAL A 60 2.82 4.60 0.03
CA VAL A 60 3.32 4.72 -1.35
C VAL A 60 2.14 4.93 -2.29
N SER A 61 2.29 5.82 -3.27
CA SER A 61 1.39 5.90 -4.42
C SER A 61 2.14 6.22 -5.70
N CYS A 62 1.57 5.78 -6.82
CA CYS A 62 2.15 6.00 -8.13
C CYS A 62 1.08 6.07 -9.23
N ILE A 63 1.48 6.64 -10.37
CA ILE A 63 0.71 6.59 -11.62
C ILE A 63 1.51 5.79 -12.63
N ILE A 64 0.87 4.82 -13.26
CA ILE A 64 1.39 4.07 -14.40
C ILE A 64 0.24 3.70 -15.33
N ASP A 65 0.41 3.93 -16.63
CA ASP A 65 -0.57 3.61 -17.68
C ASP A 65 -2.02 4.01 -17.31
N TRP A 66 -2.18 5.26 -16.87
CA TRP A 66 -3.47 5.84 -16.43
C TRP A 66 -4.13 5.13 -15.24
N ASN A 67 -3.37 4.35 -14.48
CA ASN A 67 -3.79 3.84 -13.18
C ASN A 67 -3.10 4.62 -12.07
N MET A 68 -3.86 5.10 -11.10
CA MET A 68 -3.38 5.70 -9.87
C MET A 68 -3.48 4.65 -8.76
N VAL A 69 -2.35 4.12 -8.33
CA VAL A 69 -2.34 3.04 -7.33
C VAL A 69 -1.86 3.56 -6.00
N ILE A 70 -2.59 3.24 -4.96
CA ILE A 70 -2.27 3.57 -3.57
C ILE A 70 -1.97 2.27 -2.84
N TYR A 71 -0.80 2.21 -2.24
CA TYR A 71 -0.33 1.09 -1.42
C TYR A 71 -0.22 1.54 0.03
N GLU A 72 -0.75 0.74 0.93
CA GLU A 72 -0.71 0.98 2.36
C GLU A 72 -0.27 -0.28 3.08
N HIS A 73 0.61 -0.16 4.06
CA HIS A 73 1.05 -1.27 4.90
C HIS A 73 0.34 -1.20 6.26
N GLN A 74 -0.20 -2.33 6.73
CA GLN A 74 -0.92 -2.39 8.00
C GLN A 74 -0.49 -3.58 8.86
N SER A 75 -0.02 -3.30 10.07
CA SER A 75 0.29 -4.31 11.09
C SER A 75 -0.84 -4.54 12.10
N THR A 76 -1.93 -3.80 11.99
CA THR A 76 -3.13 -3.96 12.81
C THR A 76 -4.33 -3.96 11.88
N TRP A 77 -5.28 -4.87 12.09
CA TRP A 77 -6.50 -4.88 11.30
C TRP A 77 -7.31 -3.59 11.53
N GLY A 78 -7.86 -3.03 10.46
CA GLY A 78 -8.64 -1.80 10.52
C GLY A 78 -9.75 -1.77 9.49
N TYR A 79 -11.00 -1.74 9.93
CA TYR A 79 -12.17 -1.65 9.05
C TYR A 79 -12.32 -0.30 8.37
N ASN A 80 -11.60 0.74 8.83
CA ASN A 80 -11.65 2.10 8.26
C ASN A 80 -10.68 2.30 7.07
N MET A 81 -10.08 1.23 6.54
CA MET A 81 -9.17 1.34 5.40
C MET A 81 -9.84 1.94 4.16
N PRO A 82 -11.09 1.58 3.78
CA PRO A 82 -11.75 2.24 2.66
C PRO A 82 -11.89 3.75 2.85
N LEU A 83 -12.28 4.21 4.04
CA LEU A 83 -12.40 5.64 4.33
C LEU A 83 -11.04 6.37 4.25
N ARG A 84 -9.96 5.73 4.70
CA ARG A 84 -8.61 6.28 4.58
C ARG A 84 -8.20 6.39 3.12
N GLY A 85 -8.35 5.31 2.35
CA GLY A 85 -8.01 5.29 0.93
C GLY A 85 -8.81 6.30 0.11
N TYR A 86 -10.09 6.46 0.40
CA TYR A 86 -10.93 7.48 -0.22
C TYR A 86 -10.39 8.90 0.01
N ARG A 87 -9.99 9.22 1.23
CA ARG A 87 -9.37 10.51 1.56
C ARG A 87 -8.04 10.70 0.83
N TYR A 88 -7.18 9.68 0.78
CA TYR A 88 -5.92 9.76 0.02
C TYR A 88 -6.17 9.97 -1.48
N SER A 89 -7.13 9.24 -2.06
CA SER A 89 -7.43 9.38 -3.48
C SER A 89 -7.94 10.79 -3.83
N ALA A 90 -8.73 11.41 -2.96
CA ALA A 90 -9.22 12.76 -3.16
C ALA A 90 -8.06 13.78 -3.23
N GLU A 91 -7.10 13.68 -2.33
CA GLU A 91 -5.91 14.55 -2.33
C GLU A 91 -5.01 14.29 -3.55
N LEU A 92 -4.78 13.03 -3.90
CA LEU A 92 -3.99 12.66 -5.08
C LEU A 92 -4.63 13.16 -6.37
N TYR A 93 -5.94 13.11 -6.48
CA TYR A 93 -6.66 13.69 -7.64
C TYR A 93 -6.60 15.21 -7.66
N ASN A 94 -6.73 15.86 -6.50
CA ASN A 94 -6.57 17.31 -6.42
C ASN A 94 -5.18 17.73 -6.92
N ASP A 95 -4.14 17.06 -6.46
CA ASP A 95 -2.77 17.28 -6.87
C ASP A 95 -2.55 16.99 -8.38
N TYR A 96 -3.13 15.91 -8.89
CA TYR A 96 -3.12 15.58 -10.33
C TYR A 96 -3.79 16.67 -11.18
N ILE A 97 -4.97 17.16 -10.76
CA ILE A 97 -5.72 18.21 -11.44
C ILE A 97 -4.89 19.49 -11.50
N VAL A 98 -4.29 19.92 -10.38
CA VAL A 98 -3.47 21.13 -10.30
C VAL A 98 -2.23 21.01 -11.18
N ARG A 99 -1.46 19.91 -11.06
CA ARG A 99 -0.22 19.72 -11.84
C ARG A 99 -0.45 19.68 -13.35
N ASN A 100 -1.59 19.14 -13.77
CA ASN A 100 -1.94 19.05 -15.19
C ASN A 100 -2.76 20.25 -15.71
N ASN A 101 -2.93 21.32 -14.89
CA ASN A 101 -3.72 22.50 -15.24
C ASN A 101 -5.15 22.15 -15.75
N LEU A 102 -5.79 21.18 -15.11
CA LEU A 102 -7.13 20.75 -15.48
C LEU A 102 -8.17 21.65 -14.82
N ASP A 103 -9.14 22.11 -15.61
CA ASP A 103 -10.24 22.94 -15.11
C ASP A 103 -11.52 22.11 -15.00
N VAL A 104 -11.85 21.73 -13.77
CA VAL A 104 -13.02 20.89 -13.46
C VAL A 104 -14.37 21.55 -13.74
N PHE A 105 -14.40 22.88 -13.93
CA PHE A 105 -15.61 23.64 -14.23
C PHE A 105 -15.90 23.73 -15.74
N ARG A 106 -15.01 23.22 -16.59
CA ARG A 106 -15.22 23.19 -18.03
C ARG A 106 -16.34 22.19 -18.40
N ARG A 107 -17.00 22.47 -19.53
CA ARG A 107 -18.05 21.57 -20.06
C ARG A 107 -17.49 20.24 -20.59
N LYS A 108 -16.21 20.21 -20.99
CA LYS A 108 -15.57 19.00 -21.53
C LYS A 108 -15.21 18.06 -20.39
N LEU A 109 -15.56 16.78 -20.53
CA LEU A 109 -15.20 15.74 -19.57
C LEU A 109 -13.67 15.65 -19.43
N ILE A 110 -13.20 15.73 -18.20
CA ILE A 110 -11.82 15.49 -17.83
C ILE A 110 -11.61 14.01 -17.61
N LYS A 111 -10.56 13.44 -18.21
CA LYS A 111 -10.10 12.09 -17.93
C LYS A 111 -9.09 12.12 -16.81
N ILE A 112 -9.25 11.25 -15.84
CA ILE A 112 -8.35 11.09 -14.69
C ILE A 112 -7.91 9.63 -14.59
N PRO A 113 -6.76 9.32 -13.98
CA PRO A 113 -6.31 7.95 -13.79
C PRO A 113 -7.30 7.11 -13.00
N THR A 114 -7.40 5.81 -13.34
CA THR A 114 -8.26 4.86 -12.63
C THR A 114 -7.65 4.55 -11.25
N PRO A 115 -8.40 4.69 -10.16
CA PRO A 115 -7.86 4.45 -8.83
C PRO A 115 -7.85 2.98 -8.46
N GLN A 116 -6.78 2.55 -7.80
CA GLN A 116 -6.65 1.23 -7.17
C GLN A 116 -6.12 1.43 -5.76
N TYR A 117 -6.64 0.69 -4.78
CA TYR A 117 -6.19 0.78 -3.40
C TYR A 117 -5.92 -0.60 -2.82
N TYR A 118 -4.66 -0.86 -2.49
CA TYR A 118 -4.17 -2.11 -1.90
C TYR A 118 -3.64 -1.87 -0.50
N VAL A 119 -4.00 -2.77 0.41
CA VAL A 119 -3.54 -2.78 1.80
C VAL A 119 -2.81 -4.08 2.08
N PHE A 120 -1.51 -3.99 2.38
CA PHE A 120 -0.69 -5.15 2.74
C PHE A 120 -0.77 -5.37 4.25
N TYR A 121 -1.47 -6.42 4.64
CA TYR A 121 -1.66 -6.77 6.04
C TYR A 121 -0.64 -7.80 6.50
N ASN A 122 0.07 -7.47 7.58
CA ASN A 122 0.99 -8.40 8.26
C ASN A 122 0.79 -8.44 9.79
N GLY A 123 -0.44 -8.25 10.24
CA GLY A 123 -0.81 -8.33 11.66
C GLY A 123 -0.84 -9.76 12.21
N ASN A 124 -1.33 -9.90 13.43
CA ASN A 124 -1.40 -11.19 14.14
C ASN A 124 -2.77 -11.85 14.08
N GLU A 125 -3.82 -11.13 13.64
CA GLU A 125 -5.14 -11.70 13.50
C GLU A 125 -5.16 -12.65 12.29
N LYS A 126 -5.83 -13.79 12.42
CA LYS A 126 -6.05 -14.69 11.29
C LYS A 126 -6.99 -14.03 10.29
N ARG A 127 -6.51 -13.86 9.06
CA ARG A 127 -7.26 -13.25 7.96
C ARG A 127 -7.05 -14.07 6.70
N PRO A 128 -8.02 -14.08 5.77
CA PRO A 128 -7.87 -14.75 4.48
C PRO A 128 -6.73 -14.11 3.68
N ASP A 129 -6.33 -14.75 2.60
CA ASP A 129 -5.32 -14.25 1.67
C ASP A 129 -5.71 -12.90 1.09
N ARG A 130 -6.98 -12.78 0.70
CA ARG A 130 -7.56 -11.57 0.11
C ARG A 130 -8.93 -11.28 0.71
N GLU A 131 -9.14 -10.02 1.06
CA GLU A 131 -10.42 -9.51 1.53
C GLU A 131 -10.68 -8.13 0.90
N VAL A 132 -11.93 -7.84 0.52
CA VAL A 132 -12.32 -6.54 -0.02
C VAL A 132 -13.19 -5.85 1.02
N LEU A 133 -12.70 -4.75 1.55
CA LEU A 133 -13.46 -3.88 2.45
C LEU A 133 -14.16 -2.80 1.64
N LYS A 134 -15.39 -2.48 2.00
CA LYS A 134 -16.24 -1.52 1.32
C LYS A 134 -16.46 -0.27 2.16
N LEU A 135 -16.45 0.90 1.52
CA LEU A 135 -16.76 2.15 2.20
C LEU A 135 -18.23 2.23 2.59
N SER A 136 -19.10 1.63 1.78
CA SER A 136 -20.55 1.57 2.05
C SER A 136 -20.89 0.90 3.38
N ASP A 137 -20.04 0.00 3.89
CA ASP A 137 -20.23 -0.64 5.21
C ASP A 137 -20.15 0.37 6.39
N ALA A 138 -19.57 1.55 6.13
CA ALA A 138 -19.47 2.64 7.12
C ALA A 138 -20.62 3.65 7.03
N PHE A 139 -21.53 3.53 6.08
CA PHE A 139 -22.62 4.49 5.93
C PHE A 139 -23.72 4.28 6.97
N MET A 140 -24.16 5.37 7.60
CA MET A 140 -25.23 5.33 8.60
C MET A 140 -26.58 4.92 7.97
N VAL A 141 -26.76 5.20 6.69
CA VAL A 141 -27.93 4.79 5.91
C VAL A 141 -27.42 4.04 4.69
N PRO A 142 -27.93 2.84 4.41
CA PRO A 142 -27.52 2.06 3.25
C PRO A 142 -27.65 2.85 1.95
N CYS A 143 -26.61 2.80 1.14
CA CYS A 143 -26.62 3.34 -0.22
C CYS A 143 -27.33 2.35 -1.15
N LYS A 144 -28.02 2.85 -2.18
CA LYS A 144 -28.58 1.98 -3.20
C LYS A 144 -27.47 1.37 -4.06
N ASP A 145 -27.70 0.17 -4.57
CA ASP A 145 -26.72 -0.52 -5.41
C ASP A 145 -26.32 0.36 -6.62
N GLY A 146 -25.02 0.54 -6.81
CA GLY A 146 -24.43 1.28 -7.91
C GLY A 146 -24.39 2.81 -7.75
N GLU A 147 -24.89 3.38 -6.65
CA GLU A 147 -24.81 4.84 -6.44
C GLU A 147 -23.39 5.30 -6.09
N PHE A 148 -22.75 4.64 -5.13
CA PHE A 148 -21.39 4.97 -4.74
C PHE A 148 -20.70 3.80 -4.03
N GLU A 149 -19.48 3.48 -4.43
CA GLU A 149 -18.63 2.54 -3.73
C GLU A 149 -17.15 2.90 -3.87
N TRP A 150 -16.42 2.75 -2.79
CA TRP A 150 -14.98 2.76 -2.75
C TRP A 150 -14.48 1.55 -1.97
N THR A 151 -13.52 0.83 -2.52
CA THR A 151 -13.06 -0.42 -1.93
C THR A 151 -11.57 -0.37 -1.57
N ALA A 152 -11.20 -1.10 -0.53
CA ALA A 152 -9.82 -1.43 -0.20
C ALA A 152 -9.60 -2.93 -0.39
N THR A 153 -8.69 -3.31 -1.27
CA THR A 153 -8.26 -4.70 -1.41
C THR A 153 -7.17 -4.98 -0.38
N VAL A 154 -7.49 -5.77 0.64
CA VAL A 154 -6.54 -6.18 1.67
C VAL A 154 -5.92 -7.50 1.27
N LEU A 155 -4.59 -7.55 1.27
CA LEU A 155 -3.78 -8.72 0.95
C LEU A 155 -2.98 -9.14 2.18
N ASN A 156 -3.18 -10.34 2.65
CA ASN A 156 -2.45 -10.90 3.78
C ASN A 156 -1.05 -11.30 3.33
N ILE A 157 -0.03 -10.60 3.81
CA ILE A 157 1.38 -10.88 3.47
C ILE A 157 2.14 -11.60 4.59
N ASN A 158 1.43 -12.25 5.52
CA ASN A 158 2.08 -13.15 6.46
C ASN A 158 2.59 -14.42 5.76
N ALA A 159 3.52 -15.12 6.38
CA ALA A 159 4.08 -16.36 5.84
C ALA A 159 2.97 -17.39 5.56
N GLY A 160 3.03 -18.02 4.40
CA GLY A 160 2.04 -19.02 3.93
C GLY A 160 0.78 -18.41 3.31
N HIS A 161 0.76 -17.10 3.07
CA HIS A 161 -0.34 -16.40 2.42
C HIS A 161 0.08 -15.78 1.08
N ASN A 162 -0.85 -15.65 0.14
CA ASN A 162 -0.65 -15.05 -1.18
C ASN A 162 0.61 -15.53 -1.91
N GLU A 163 0.84 -16.85 -1.93
CA GLU A 163 2.06 -17.44 -2.49
C GLU A 163 2.28 -17.08 -3.96
N GLU A 164 1.20 -16.96 -4.75
CA GLU A 164 1.30 -16.52 -6.13
C GLU A 164 1.85 -15.10 -6.24
N LEU A 165 1.33 -14.15 -5.48
CA LEU A 165 1.84 -12.78 -5.42
C LEU A 165 3.30 -12.76 -4.96
N MET A 166 3.63 -13.55 -3.93
CA MET A 166 4.99 -13.66 -3.40
C MET A 166 5.97 -14.26 -4.41
N SER A 167 5.50 -15.15 -5.30
CA SER A 167 6.34 -15.70 -6.37
C SER A 167 6.63 -14.68 -7.47
N LYS A 168 5.70 -13.75 -7.73
CA LYS A 168 5.80 -12.70 -8.76
C LYS A 168 6.51 -11.44 -8.28
N CYS A 169 6.61 -11.19 -6.97
CA CYS A 169 7.28 -10.03 -6.39
C CYS A 169 8.29 -10.45 -5.33
N SER A 170 9.57 -10.52 -5.74
CA SER A 170 10.67 -11.02 -4.90
C SER A 170 10.89 -10.12 -3.68
N ILE A 171 10.84 -8.81 -3.87
CA ILE A 171 11.07 -7.81 -2.80
C ILE A 171 9.95 -7.85 -1.74
N LEU A 172 8.69 -8.03 -2.16
CA LEU A 172 7.58 -8.18 -1.21
C LEU A 172 7.73 -9.47 -0.40
N ARG A 173 8.13 -10.57 -1.04
CA ARG A 173 8.43 -11.84 -0.36
C ARG A 173 9.54 -11.70 0.67
N GLU A 174 10.67 -11.10 0.30
CA GLU A 174 11.79 -10.87 1.21
C GLU A 174 11.39 -9.97 2.39
N TYR A 175 10.62 -8.93 2.13
CA TYR A 175 10.05 -8.08 3.17
C TYR A 175 9.15 -8.88 4.13
N ALA A 176 8.25 -9.72 3.62
CA ALA A 176 7.35 -10.55 4.40
C ALA A 176 8.13 -11.54 5.29
N ILE A 177 9.16 -12.21 4.74
CA ILE A 177 10.07 -13.11 5.47
C ILE A 177 10.80 -12.36 6.58
N MET A 178 11.39 -11.20 6.28
CA MET A 178 12.10 -10.38 7.26
C MET A 178 11.18 -9.99 8.42
N VAL A 179 9.96 -9.51 8.13
CA VAL A 179 9.00 -9.15 9.18
C VAL A 179 8.57 -10.35 10.01
N SER A 180 8.38 -11.52 9.38
CA SER A 180 8.06 -12.77 10.08
C SER A 180 9.18 -13.17 11.04
N LYS A 181 10.45 -13.11 10.59
CA LYS A 181 11.60 -13.41 11.43
C LYS A 181 11.78 -12.43 12.59
N ILE A 182 11.55 -11.14 12.37
CA ILE A 182 11.56 -10.15 13.46
C ILE A 182 10.50 -10.50 14.51
N LYS A 183 9.29 -10.90 14.10
CA LYS A 183 8.23 -11.32 15.03
C LYS A 183 8.63 -12.56 15.83
N GLU A 184 9.23 -13.57 15.17
CA GLU A 184 9.73 -14.79 15.78
C GLU A 184 10.79 -14.48 16.85
N PHE A 185 11.79 -13.66 16.52
CA PHE A 185 12.84 -13.28 17.47
C PHE A 185 12.35 -12.37 18.60
N LEU A 186 11.30 -11.60 18.40
CA LEU A 186 10.66 -10.80 19.46
C LEU A 186 9.79 -11.65 20.42
N ALA A 187 9.50 -12.91 20.09
CA ALA A 187 8.92 -13.86 21.04
C ALA A 187 9.95 -14.36 22.09
N GLU A 188 11.25 -14.23 21.80
CA GLU A 188 12.34 -14.34 22.77
C GLU A 188 12.51 -13.02 23.54
N PRO A 189 13.14 -12.99 24.71
CA PRO A 189 13.39 -11.76 25.50
C PRO A 189 14.52 -10.91 24.85
N LEU A 190 14.30 -10.50 23.59
CA LEU A 190 15.21 -9.66 22.81
C LEU A 190 14.67 -8.25 22.62
N GLU A 191 15.55 -7.27 22.60
CA GLU A 191 15.20 -5.93 22.17
C GLU A 191 14.95 -5.87 20.65
N LEU A 192 14.10 -4.94 20.21
CA LEU A 192 13.74 -4.79 18.79
C LEU A 192 14.97 -4.64 17.88
N LYS A 193 15.99 -3.91 18.33
CA LYS A 193 17.25 -3.69 17.59
C LYS A 193 17.98 -5.01 17.32
N ASP A 194 18.05 -5.88 18.32
CA ASP A 194 18.75 -7.16 18.22
C ASP A 194 17.95 -8.17 17.41
N ALA A 195 16.62 -8.17 17.54
CA ALA A 195 15.74 -8.96 16.71
C ALA A 195 15.85 -8.59 15.22
N ILE A 196 15.93 -7.29 14.88
CA ILE A 196 16.15 -6.82 13.52
C ILE A 196 17.51 -7.28 13.00
N LYS A 197 18.60 -7.10 13.77
CA LYS A 197 19.93 -7.55 13.39
C LYS A 197 19.96 -9.05 13.10
N LYS A 198 19.40 -9.85 14.00
CA LYS A 198 19.31 -11.32 13.85
C LYS A 198 18.50 -11.73 12.61
N ALA A 199 17.42 -10.98 12.28
CA ALA A 199 16.64 -11.23 11.08
C ALA A 199 17.41 -10.90 9.78
N ILE A 200 18.20 -9.83 9.77
CA ILE A 200 19.09 -9.48 8.66
C ILE A 200 20.15 -10.56 8.45
N ASP A 201 20.83 -10.97 9.52
CA ASP A 201 21.86 -12.01 9.47
C ASP A 201 21.31 -13.37 9.01
N TYR A 202 20.01 -13.63 9.22
CA TYR A 202 19.31 -14.82 8.73
C TYR A 202 19.06 -14.78 7.22
N GLY A 203 18.69 -13.62 6.69
CA GLY A 203 18.34 -13.44 5.26
C GLY A 203 19.56 -13.40 4.32
N PHE A 204 20.79 -13.21 4.84
CA PHE A 204 22.04 -13.18 4.06
C PHE A 204 22.84 -14.48 4.14
N LYS A 205 22.25 -15.57 4.61
CA LYS A 205 22.80 -16.94 4.53
C LYS A 205 22.16 -17.68 3.37
#